data_3aaf12ae0d02534a1ed3751f5de9f352
#
_entry.id   3aaf12ae0d02534a1ed3751f5de9f352
#
_cell.length_a   1.000
_cell.length_b   1.000
_cell.length_c   1.000
_cell.angle_alpha   90.00
_cell.angle_beta   90.00
_cell.angle_gamma   90.00
#
_symmetry.space_group_name_H-M   'P 1'
#
loop_
_entity.id
_entity.type
_entity.pdbx_description
1 polymer ?
#
loop_
_entity_poly.entity_id
_entity_poly.type
_entity_poly.pdbx_seq_one_letter_code
_entity_poly.pdbx_strand_id
1 'polypeptide(L)'
;MSDRTIPRRKVIALLSTIGIGGWLGYTPGRSNAASLAASTSLGSTVRANVSVRLDRDTPGVTLTSRFVGLSYEKDKLGQPMFTADNGALLRLCRLLGPGVLRIGANAVDRCVWLGAIPGLMPIQPAMVDALAAFAKQTGWQVIYGINLANNTTALAAAEAAYAARVLGDQLLAFEIGNEPDLYAHNGYRPMSWRYDDFLSEWRAMAEAITAAAPSARLAGPAAASFATEFALPFARDAAAQISLVTQHYYRADGRDPGSTLDLLLRDDPALAGELRHISQAVRDNNLPLGWRMAECNSFFNGGAPHISNAYGTALWVIDFMFQCALNGCNGVNLHGGGHGPGYTPIADDNGGVVEVRPVYDGLLLFALGAQGTSVRGVIEGSPHLRVNAYGTLREDGGVNVVMINKEAETALDAQLTLGQSASTLESFWLTGAALAATSGQTLNNAIVSADGSWSPHNQTMVPITAQTTLIHMPPASAVLLRSRS
;
A
#
# COMPACT_ATOMS: atom_id res chain seq x y z
N MET A 1 4.62 -37.37 -5.68
CA MET A 1 4.70 -36.37 -6.77
C MET A 1 5.37 -35.16 -6.18
N SER A 2 6.60 -34.84 -6.63
CA SER A 2 7.50 -33.89 -5.97
C SER A 2 7.11 -32.46 -6.34
N ASP A 3 6.76 -31.71 -5.35
CA ASP A 3 6.52 -30.27 -5.42
C ASP A 3 7.86 -29.55 -5.68
N ARG A 4 8.06 -29.07 -6.90
CA ARG A 4 9.24 -28.29 -7.26
C ARG A 4 8.96 -26.82 -6.92
N THR A 5 9.24 -26.43 -5.69
CA THR A 5 9.38 -25.02 -5.33
C THR A 5 10.56 -24.43 -6.10
N ILE A 6 10.28 -23.56 -7.07
CA ILE A 6 11.29 -22.78 -7.79
C ILE A 6 11.86 -21.74 -6.80
N PRO A 7 13.16 -21.72 -6.52
CA PRO A 7 13.71 -20.72 -5.61
C PRO A 7 13.60 -19.32 -6.23
N ARG A 8 12.96 -18.39 -5.52
CA ARG A 8 12.72 -16.98 -5.90
C ARG A 8 13.97 -16.19 -6.33
N ARG A 9 15.17 -16.68 -6.03
CA ARG A 9 16.46 -16.07 -6.42
C ARG A 9 16.73 -15.97 -7.92
N LYS A 10 15.95 -16.61 -8.80
CA LYS A 10 16.17 -16.59 -10.27
C LYS A 10 15.32 -15.59 -11.05
N VAL A 11 14.41 -14.87 -10.43
CA VAL A 11 13.42 -14.03 -11.14
C VAL A 11 13.83 -12.55 -11.23
N ILE A 12 14.84 -12.10 -10.49
CA ILE A 12 15.20 -10.67 -10.40
C ILE A 12 16.22 -10.20 -11.45
N ALA A 13 16.71 -11.09 -12.30
CA ALA A 13 17.68 -10.71 -13.33
C ALA A 13 17.00 -10.58 -14.69
N LEU A 14 16.43 -9.41 -15.06
CA LEU A 14 16.44 -8.89 -16.45
C LEU A 14 15.81 -7.48 -16.56
N LEU A 15 16.67 -6.54 -16.98
CA LEU A 15 16.42 -5.40 -17.86
C LEU A 15 15.66 -4.16 -17.36
N SER A 16 16.44 -3.16 -17.04
CA SER A 16 16.13 -1.75 -17.28
C SER A 16 16.76 -1.32 -18.62
N THR A 17 16.02 -1.40 -19.72
CA THR A 17 16.31 -0.67 -20.95
C THR A 17 15.07 0.10 -21.36
N ILE A 18 15.14 1.41 -21.22
CA ILE A 18 14.14 2.36 -21.72
C ILE A 18 14.37 2.48 -23.22
N GLY A 19 13.42 1.96 -24.01
CA GLY A 19 13.31 2.23 -25.44
C GLY A 19 12.25 3.31 -25.69
N ILE A 20 12.68 4.48 -26.15
CA ILE A 20 11.80 5.51 -26.72
C ILE A 20 11.35 4.98 -28.09
N GLY A 21 10.09 4.62 -28.24
CA GLY A 21 9.52 4.13 -29.50
C GLY A 21 8.22 4.89 -29.84
N GLY A 22 8.25 5.52 -31.02
CA GLY A 22 7.29 6.47 -31.53
C GLY A 22 5.85 5.94 -31.72
N TRP A 23 4.93 6.85 -31.65
CA TRP A 23 3.52 6.70 -31.93
C TRP A 23 3.28 6.52 -33.44
N LEU A 24 2.62 5.42 -33.81
CA LEU A 24 1.92 5.30 -35.09
C LEU A 24 0.41 5.30 -34.81
N GLY A 25 -0.28 6.22 -35.45
CA GLY A 25 -1.70 6.47 -35.29
C GLY A 25 -2.59 5.29 -35.71
N TYR A 26 -3.62 5.03 -34.90
CA TYR A 26 -4.68 4.08 -35.20
C TYR A 26 -5.98 4.85 -35.50
N THR A 27 -6.52 4.69 -36.68
CA THR A 27 -7.83 5.19 -37.08
C THR A 27 -8.92 4.19 -36.70
N PRO A 28 -10.04 4.59 -36.08
CA PRO A 28 -11.11 3.66 -35.72
C PRO A 28 -12.01 3.36 -36.92
N GLY A 29 -12.05 2.11 -37.34
CA GLY A 29 -13.05 1.58 -38.27
C GLY A 29 -14.40 1.40 -37.57
N ARG A 30 -15.48 1.88 -38.20
CA ARG A 30 -16.86 1.65 -37.79
C ARG A 30 -17.21 0.16 -37.93
N SER A 31 -17.58 -0.51 -36.82
CA SER A 31 -18.21 -1.82 -36.86
C SER A 31 -19.68 -1.73 -36.44
N ASN A 32 -20.54 -2.35 -37.25
CA ASN A 32 -21.98 -2.44 -37.09
C ASN A 32 -22.35 -3.15 -35.78
N ALA A 33 -23.26 -2.52 -35.02
CA ALA A 33 -23.89 -3.12 -33.85
C ALA A 33 -24.91 -4.18 -34.33
N ALA A 34 -24.55 -5.45 -34.15
CA ALA A 34 -25.51 -6.54 -34.14
C ALA A 34 -25.98 -6.75 -32.68
N SER A 35 -27.23 -6.49 -32.44
CA SER A 35 -27.93 -6.78 -31.18
C SER A 35 -27.99 -8.29 -30.97
N LEU A 36 -27.13 -8.82 -30.10
CA LEU A 36 -27.27 -10.16 -29.52
C LEU A 36 -28.02 -10.00 -28.20
N ALA A 37 -29.29 -10.34 -28.20
CA ALA A 37 -30.06 -10.56 -26.99
C ALA A 37 -29.42 -11.72 -26.22
N ALA A 38 -28.64 -11.41 -25.19
CA ALA A 38 -28.13 -12.41 -24.28
C ALA A 38 -29.31 -12.88 -23.40
N SER A 39 -29.75 -14.11 -23.64
CA SER A 39 -30.61 -14.82 -22.68
C SER A 39 -29.80 -15.06 -21.41
N THR A 40 -30.02 -14.27 -20.38
CA THR A 40 -29.50 -14.51 -19.03
C THR A 40 -30.18 -15.78 -18.49
N SER A 41 -29.49 -16.92 -18.60
CA SER A 41 -29.77 -18.04 -17.74
C SER A 41 -29.39 -17.60 -16.33
N LEU A 42 -30.36 -17.46 -15.44
CA LEU A 42 -30.16 -17.37 -14.00
C LEU A 42 -29.55 -18.70 -13.52
N GLY A 43 -28.22 -18.85 -13.71
CA GLY A 43 -27.45 -19.88 -13.04
C GLY A 43 -27.63 -19.70 -11.54
N SER A 44 -28.01 -20.75 -10.82
CA SER A 44 -28.14 -20.73 -9.37
C SER A 44 -26.75 -20.37 -8.80
N THR A 45 -26.60 -19.18 -8.22
CA THR A 45 -25.36 -18.78 -7.54
C THR A 45 -25.05 -19.83 -6.48
N VAL A 46 -23.87 -20.46 -6.58
CA VAL A 46 -23.40 -21.39 -5.55
C VAL A 46 -23.31 -20.63 -4.22
N ARG A 47 -23.85 -21.22 -3.16
CA ARG A 47 -23.91 -20.61 -1.84
C ARG A 47 -23.22 -21.49 -0.82
N ALA A 48 -22.36 -20.94 0.01
CA ALA A 48 -21.68 -21.66 1.07
C ALA A 48 -21.99 -21.02 2.43
N ASN A 49 -22.04 -21.85 3.47
CA ASN A 49 -22.25 -21.39 4.84
C ASN A 49 -20.91 -21.36 5.57
N VAL A 50 -20.66 -20.27 6.29
CA VAL A 50 -19.47 -20.10 7.15
C VAL A 50 -19.90 -19.50 8.49
N SER A 51 -19.16 -19.83 9.56
CA SER A 51 -19.24 -19.08 10.81
C SER A 51 -18.02 -18.20 10.97
N VAL A 52 -18.21 -17.00 11.53
CA VAL A 52 -17.17 -16.00 11.74
C VAL A 52 -17.21 -15.51 13.18
N ARG A 53 -16.06 -15.53 13.87
CA ARG A 53 -15.87 -14.91 15.18
C ARG A 53 -14.55 -14.17 15.23
N LEU A 54 -14.40 -13.20 16.13
CA LEU A 54 -13.13 -12.49 16.33
C LEU A 54 -12.27 -13.20 17.39
N ASP A 55 -10.99 -13.42 17.05
CA ASP A 55 -9.98 -13.89 17.99
C ASP A 55 -9.43 -12.68 18.77
N ARG A 56 -9.83 -12.55 20.03
CA ARG A 56 -9.43 -11.47 20.92
C ARG A 56 -8.18 -11.80 21.75
N ASP A 57 -7.77 -13.06 21.75
CA ASP A 57 -6.67 -13.55 22.60
C ASP A 57 -5.30 -13.26 21.97
N THR A 58 -5.26 -13.10 20.62
CA THR A 58 -4.04 -12.82 19.87
C THR A 58 -4.15 -11.51 19.08
N PRO A 59 -4.19 -10.34 19.78
CA PRO A 59 -4.31 -9.06 19.09
C PRO A 59 -3.05 -8.72 18.30
N GLY A 60 -3.24 -8.02 17.18
CA GLY A 60 -2.18 -7.38 16.42
C GLY A 60 -1.85 -5.98 16.98
N VAL A 61 -1.32 -5.10 16.12
CA VAL A 61 -1.03 -3.73 16.53
C VAL A 61 -2.31 -2.90 16.71
N THR A 62 -2.22 -1.87 17.55
CA THR A 62 -3.21 -0.80 17.54
C THR A 62 -3.01 0.05 16.30
N LEU A 63 -4.02 0.04 15.43
CA LEU A 63 -4.02 0.79 14.18
C LEU A 63 -4.17 2.28 14.48
N THR A 64 -3.15 3.04 14.16
CA THR A 64 -3.22 4.49 14.23
C THR A 64 -3.92 5.02 12.97
N SER A 65 -4.43 6.24 13.04
CA SER A 65 -5.00 6.93 11.87
C SER A 65 -4.00 7.12 10.72
N ARG A 66 -2.69 6.93 10.97
CA ARG A 66 -1.61 7.03 9.97
C ARG A 66 -1.12 5.68 9.45
N PHE A 67 -1.88 4.61 9.65
CA PHE A 67 -1.52 3.29 9.11
C PHE A 67 -1.53 3.29 7.57
N VAL A 68 -2.53 3.92 6.97
CA VAL A 68 -2.63 4.09 5.51
C VAL A 68 -1.58 5.06 5.00
N GLY A 69 -1.00 4.74 3.85
CA GLY A 69 -0.06 5.61 3.18
C GLY A 69 0.00 5.37 1.67
N LEU A 70 0.63 6.31 0.99
CA LEU A 70 0.96 6.25 -0.43
C LEU A 70 2.45 6.47 -0.61
N SER A 71 3.05 5.85 -1.63
CA SER A 71 4.45 6.00 -2.02
C SER A 71 4.53 6.46 -3.47
N TYR A 72 5.41 7.40 -3.75
CA TYR A 72 5.63 7.93 -5.08
C TYR A 72 7.11 8.15 -5.35
N GLU A 73 7.45 8.11 -6.64
CA GLU A 73 8.78 8.47 -7.14
C GLU A 73 9.14 9.91 -6.76
N LYS A 74 10.40 10.16 -6.37
CA LYS A 74 10.87 11.49 -5.94
C LYS A 74 10.81 12.54 -7.07
N ASP A 75 10.95 12.12 -8.31
CA ASP A 75 10.88 13.01 -9.47
C ASP A 75 9.48 13.61 -9.70
N LYS A 76 8.42 13.03 -9.09
CA LYS A 76 7.08 13.63 -9.06
C LYS A 76 7.04 15.00 -8.38
N LEU A 77 8.04 15.36 -7.59
CA LEU A 77 8.19 16.72 -7.07
C LEU A 77 8.39 17.77 -8.16
N GLY A 78 8.90 17.38 -9.33
CA GLY A 78 9.03 18.25 -10.50
C GLY A 78 7.74 18.47 -11.28
N GLN A 79 6.66 17.79 -10.90
CA GLN A 79 5.33 17.92 -11.47
C GLN A 79 4.40 18.67 -10.50
N PRO A 80 3.28 19.26 -10.95
CA PRO A 80 2.31 19.94 -10.07
C PRO A 80 1.45 18.95 -9.26
N MET A 81 1.99 17.78 -8.91
CA MET A 81 1.26 16.71 -8.22
C MET A 81 1.03 17.05 -6.74
N PHE A 82 2.13 17.30 -6.01
CA PHE A 82 2.07 17.57 -4.56
C PHE A 82 2.07 19.07 -4.30
N THR A 83 1.04 19.75 -4.78
CA THR A 83 0.85 21.19 -4.59
C THR A 83 -0.46 21.49 -3.87
N ALA A 84 -0.53 22.63 -3.23
CA ALA A 84 -1.73 23.13 -2.58
C ALA A 84 -2.92 23.36 -3.55
N ASP A 85 -2.64 23.45 -4.84
CA ASP A 85 -3.64 23.69 -5.88
C ASP A 85 -4.21 22.40 -6.51
N ASN A 86 -3.60 21.23 -6.23
CA ASN A 86 -4.12 19.95 -6.70
C ASN A 86 -5.32 19.49 -5.84
N GLY A 87 -6.46 20.17 -6.03
CA GLY A 87 -7.67 19.97 -5.24
C GLY A 87 -8.21 18.53 -5.28
N ALA A 88 -8.06 17.82 -6.41
CA ALA A 88 -8.47 16.43 -6.55
C ALA A 88 -7.64 15.50 -5.62
N LEU A 89 -6.32 15.58 -5.72
CA LEU A 89 -5.42 14.76 -4.88
C LEU A 89 -5.57 15.09 -3.39
N LEU A 90 -5.74 16.38 -3.05
CA LEU A 90 -6.02 16.80 -1.68
C LEU A 90 -7.29 16.16 -1.12
N ARG A 91 -8.38 16.12 -1.89
CA ARG A 91 -9.63 15.48 -1.45
C ARG A 91 -9.48 13.97 -1.32
N LEU A 92 -8.82 13.31 -2.26
CA LEU A 92 -8.55 11.88 -2.18
C LEU A 92 -7.70 11.52 -0.95
N CYS A 93 -6.64 12.26 -0.66
CA CYS A 93 -5.87 12.05 0.57
C CYS A 93 -6.72 12.26 1.83
N ARG A 94 -7.57 13.30 1.86
CA ARG A 94 -8.46 13.56 3.01
C ARG A 94 -9.54 12.50 3.20
N LEU A 95 -10.05 11.89 2.13
CA LEU A 95 -10.97 10.76 2.24
C LEU A 95 -10.36 9.56 2.94
N LEU A 96 -9.06 9.29 2.71
CA LEU A 96 -8.33 8.22 3.41
C LEU A 96 -8.03 8.58 4.89
N GLY A 97 -8.31 9.82 5.31
CA GLY A 97 -7.95 10.33 6.62
C GLY A 97 -6.48 10.70 6.76
N PRO A 98 -5.97 10.92 7.99
CA PRO A 98 -4.55 11.13 8.23
C PRO A 98 -3.72 9.95 7.72
N GLY A 99 -2.58 10.24 7.06
CA GLY A 99 -1.79 9.19 6.41
C GLY A 99 -0.31 9.52 6.40
N VAL A 100 0.46 8.68 5.70
CA VAL A 100 1.90 8.89 5.45
C VAL A 100 2.15 8.89 3.95
N LEU A 101 2.75 9.95 3.44
CA LEU A 101 3.23 10.07 2.08
C LEU A 101 4.73 9.77 2.06
N ARG A 102 5.14 8.72 1.35
CA ARG A 102 6.55 8.48 1.07
C ARG A 102 6.91 9.07 -0.29
N ILE A 103 7.91 9.92 -0.32
CA ILE A 103 8.51 10.49 -1.54
C ILE A 103 9.92 9.94 -1.64
N GLY A 104 10.12 8.97 -2.54
CA GLY A 104 11.36 8.20 -2.62
C GLY A 104 11.42 7.36 -3.88
N ALA A 105 11.33 6.05 -3.72
CA ALA A 105 11.37 5.03 -4.76
C ALA A 105 12.60 5.11 -5.67
N ASN A 106 12.58 4.51 -6.87
CA ASN A 106 13.75 4.42 -7.74
C ASN A 106 14.29 5.77 -8.21
N ALA A 107 13.44 6.80 -8.30
CA ALA A 107 13.88 8.13 -8.71
C ALA A 107 14.69 8.84 -7.63
N VAL A 108 14.65 8.42 -6.37
CA VAL A 108 15.44 9.08 -5.31
C VAL A 108 16.92 9.12 -5.67
N ASP A 109 17.44 8.02 -6.17
CA ASP A 109 18.86 7.85 -6.51
C ASP A 109 19.26 8.50 -7.87
N ARG A 110 18.29 9.13 -8.52
CA ARG A 110 18.46 9.94 -9.76
C ARG A 110 18.12 11.42 -9.55
N CYS A 111 17.83 11.83 -8.33
CA CYS A 111 17.54 13.22 -7.96
C CYS A 111 18.68 13.80 -7.12
N VAL A 112 18.96 15.10 -7.26
CA VAL A 112 20.00 15.77 -6.48
C VAL A 112 19.62 17.21 -6.13
N TRP A 113 20.01 17.64 -4.94
CA TRP A 113 19.75 18.99 -4.47
C TRP A 113 20.36 20.05 -5.37
N LEU A 114 19.54 21.02 -5.80
CA LEU A 114 19.89 22.16 -6.65
C LEU A 114 20.51 21.79 -8.01
N GLY A 115 20.43 20.54 -8.46
CA GLY A 115 21.05 20.09 -9.71
C GLY A 115 22.58 20.10 -9.67
N ALA A 116 23.17 19.94 -8.48
CA ALA A 116 24.62 20.06 -8.28
C ALA A 116 25.44 18.95 -8.97
N ILE A 117 24.81 17.87 -9.42
CA ILE A 117 25.45 16.77 -10.15
C ILE A 117 24.82 16.67 -11.54
N PRO A 118 25.58 16.87 -12.64
CA PRO A 118 25.06 16.78 -14.00
C PRO A 118 24.43 15.42 -14.31
N GLY A 119 23.33 15.43 -15.06
CA GLY A 119 22.62 14.21 -15.46
C GLY A 119 21.58 13.70 -14.45
N LEU A 120 21.57 14.24 -13.23
CA LEU A 120 20.52 13.96 -12.25
C LEU A 120 19.44 15.04 -12.28
N MET A 121 18.21 14.66 -11.93
CA MET A 121 17.10 15.59 -11.83
C MET A 121 17.30 16.56 -10.65
N PRO A 122 17.19 17.90 -10.85
CA PRO A 122 17.33 18.86 -9.78
C PRO A 122 16.11 18.85 -8.84
N ILE A 123 16.35 18.74 -7.54
CA ILE A 123 15.35 19.07 -6.52
C ILE A 123 15.56 20.52 -6.10
N GLN A 124 14.54 21.35 -6.31
CA GLN A 124 14.57 22.77 -6.00
C GLN A 124 13.82 23.09 -4.71
N PRO A 125 14.20 24.14 -3.98
CA PRO A 125 13.50 24.58 -2.77
C PRO A 125 11.99 24.71 -2.95
N ALA A 126 11.52 25.32 -4.04
CA ALA A 126 10.11 25.49 -4.32
C ALA A 126 9.32 24.18 -4.42
N MET A 127 9.96 23.09 -4.87
CA MET A 127 9.34 21.76 -4.92
C MET A 127 9.09 21.21 -3.51
N VAL A 128 10.02 21.42 -2.59
CA VAL A 128 9.90 20.99 -1.20
C VAL A 128 8.90 21.89 -0.44
N ASP A 129 8.87 23.18 -0.74
CA ASP A 129 7.86 24.12 -0.20
C ASP A 129 6.44 23.71 -0.63
N ALA A 130 6.26 23.34 -1.90
CA ALA A 130 4.98 22.85 -2.42
C ALA A 130 4.54 21.55 -1.71
N LEU A 131 5.45 20.59 -1.55
CA LEU A 131 5.20 19.36 -0.80
C LEU A 131 4.79 19.67 0.66
N ALA A 132 5.49 20.60 1.32
CA ALA A 132 5.17 20.98 2.70
C ALA A 132 3.77 21.60 2.81
N ALA A 133 3.40 22.47 1.87
CA ALA A 133 2.06 23.04 1.79
C ALA A 133 0.97 21.98 1.55
N PHE A 134 1.24 21.03 0.65
CA PHE A 134 0.35 19.87 0.41
C PHE A 134 0.19 19.01 1.66
N ALA A 135 1.28 18.61 2.29
CA ALA A 135 1.28 17.78 3.51
C ALA A 135 0.52 18.45 4.66
N LYS A 136 0.71 19.76 4.83
CA LYS A 136 -0.03 20.55 5.82
C LYS A 136 -1.53 20.57 5.53
N GLN A 137 -1.94 20.74 4.27
CA GLN A 137 -3.36 20.77 3.90
C GLN A 137 -4.06 19.41 4.03
N THR A 138 -3.35 18.31 3.80
CA THR A 138 -3.89 16.96 3.96
C THR A 138 -3.83 16.45 5.40
N GLY A 139 -2.96 17.01 6.24
CA GLY A 139 -2.64 16.50 7.57
C GLY A 139 -1.75 15.23 7.52
N TRP A 140 -1.18 14.91 6.35
CA TRP A 140 -0.31 13.76 6.16
C TRP A 140 1.12 14.06 6.61
N GLN A 141 1.79 13.03 7.15
CA GLN A 141 3.23 13.09 7.38
C GLN A 141 4.00 12.57 6.17
N VAL A 142 5.27 12.94 6.07
CA VAL A 142 6.13 12.64 4.93
C VAL A 142 7.33 11.81 5.38
N ILE A 143 7.56 10.67 4.73
CA ILE A 143 8.87 10.02 4.66
C ILE A 143 9.56 10.61 3.43
N TYR A 144 10.64 11.36 3.66
CA TYR A 144 11.34 12.08 2.61
C TYR A 144 12.64 11.35 2.23
N GLY A 145 12.70 10.83 1.01
CA GLY A 145 13.84 10.09 0.48
C GLY A 145 15.03 11.00 0.18
N ILE A 146 16.22 10.58 0.58
CA ILE A 146 17.52 11.22 0.25
C ILE A 146 18.33 10.26 -0.62
N ASN A 147 18.87 10.75 -1.71
CA ASN A 147 19.71 9.98 -2.62
C ASN A 147 20.97 9.46 -1.91
N LEU A 148 21.22 8.15 -1.98
CA LEU A 148 22.43 7.48 -1.49
C LEU A 148 23.36 7.10 -2.63
N ALA A 149 22.81 6.66 -3.78
CA ALA A 149 23.59 6.06 -4.85
C ALA A 149 24.50 7.07 -5.56
N ASN A 150 23.99 8.28 -5.81
CA ASN A 150 24.63 9.31 -6.61
C ASN A 150 24.56 10.67 -5.90
N ASN A 151 25.22 10.80 -4.74
CA ASN A 151 25.15 12.02 -3.93
C ASN A 151 26.44 12.21 -3.13
N THR A 152 26.56 13.36 -2.48
CA THR A 152 27.59 13.62 -1.48
C THR A 152 26.94 13.89 -0.13
N THR A 153 27.66 13.63 0.96
CA THR A 153 27.19 13.92 2.33
C THR A 153 26.83 15.40 2.50
N ALA A 154 27.57 16.31 1.87
CA ALA A 154 27.32 17.75 1.94
C ALA A 154 25.99 18.14 1.25
N LEU A 155 25.69 17.58 0.07
CA LEU A 155 24.43 17.84 -0.64
C LEU A 155 23.24 17.21 0.09
N ALA A 156 23.41 15.98 0.60
CA ALA A 156 22.40 15.31 1.41
C ALA A 156 22.06 16.12 2.68
N ALA A 157 23.08 16.63 3.37
CA ALA A 157 22.91 17.47 4.55
C ALA A 157 22.20 18.79 4.22
N ALA A 158 22.55 19.45 3.12
CA ALA A 158 21.92 20.70 2.69
C ALA A 158 20.44 20.50 2.32
N GLU A 159 20.10 19.43 1.58
CA GLU A 159 18.72 19.05 1.25
C GLU A 159 17.92 18.74 2.51
N ALA A 160 18.48 17.92 3.40
CA ALA A 160 17.82 17.51 4.64
C ALA A 160 17.56 18.70 5.57
N ALA A 161 18.53 19.62 5.72
CA ALA A 161 18.35 20.83 6.52
C ALA A 161 17.21 21.70 5.98
N TYR A 162 17.12 21.86 4.66
CA TYR A 162 16.02 22.60 4.03
C TYR A 162 14.68 21.90 4.25
N ALA A 163 14.61 20.62 3.92
CA ALA A 163 13.38 19.82 4.02
C ALA A 163 12.87 19.73 5.47
N ALA A 164 13.74 19.51 6.45
CA ALA A 164 13.38 19.49 7.86
C ALA A 164 12.75 20.82 8.32
N ARG A 165 13.35 21.95 7.90
CA ARG A 165 12.85 23.28 8.26
C ARG A 165 11.46 23.56 7.69
N VAL A 166 11.19 23.18 6.42
CA VAL A 166 9.91 23.56 5.78
C VAL A 166 8.80 22.53 6.00
N LEU A 167 9.12 21.25 6.13
CA LEU A 167 8.15 20.21 6.48
C LEU A 167 7.75 20.26 7.96
N GLY A 168 8.70 20.63 8.85
CA GLY A 168 8.41 20.72 10.30
C GLY A 168 7.76 19.43 10.85
N ASP A 169 6.61 19.56 11.51
CA ASP A 169 5.85 18.45 12.10
C ASP A 169 5.29 17.44 11.09
N GLN A 170 5.23 17.81 9.80
CA GLN A 170 4.88 16.88 8.73
C GLN A 170 6.02 15.95 8.36
N LEU A 171 7.28 16.23 8.72
CA LEU A 171 8.38 15.30 8.48
C LEU A 171 8.31 14.13 9.48
N LEU A 172 7.98 12.94 8.99
CA LEU A 172 8.03 11.73 9.80
C LEU A 172 9.46 11.24 9.99
N ALA A 173 10.20 11.11 8.88
CA ALA A 173 11.61 10.71 8.85
C ALA A 173 12.25 10.99 7.49
N PHE A 174 13.60 11.06 7.45
CA PHE A 174 14.36 10.90 6.24
C PHE A 174 14.66 9.43 5.98
N GLU A 175 14.48 8.99 4.75
CA GLU A 175 14.84 7.65 4.27
C GLU A 175 16.02 7.77 3.30
N ILE A 176 17.13 7.08 3.56
CA ILE A 176 18.38 7.25 2.82
C ILE A 176 18.57 6.10 1.84
N GLY A 177 18.48 6.39 0.54
CA GLY A 177 18.54 5.43 -0.56
C GLY A 177 17.19 4.73 -0.84
N ASN A 178 17.18 3.90 -1.88
CA ASN A 178 16.06 3.04 -2.24
C ASN A 178 16.59 1.69 -2.74
N GLU A 179 16.15 0.60 -2.14
CA GLU A 179 16.53 -0.78 -2.51
C GLU A 179 18.05 -0.96 -2.66
N PRO A 180 18.84 -0.63 -1.61
CA PRO A 180 20.29 -0.70 -1.68
C PRO A 180 20.81 -2.13 -1.86
N ASP A 181 20.02 -3.13 -1.53
CA ASP A 181 20.24 -4.56 -1.82
C ASP A 181 20.26 -4.86 -3.32
N LEU A 182 19.64 -4.00 -4.15
CA LEU A 182 19.65 -4.08 -5.61
C LEU A 182 20.68 -3.17 -6.29
N TYR A 183 21.48 -2.37 -5.56
CA TYR A 183 22.40 -1.40 -6.17
C TYR A 183 23.42 -2.02 -7.11
N ALA A 184 23.91 -3.24 -6.83
CA ALA A 184 24.81 -3.95 -7.75
C ALA A 184 24.09 -4.32 -9.06
N HIS A 185 22.83 -4.78 -9.01
CA HIS A 185 22.04 -5.13 -10.17
C HIS A 185 21.64 -3.91 -10.99
N ASN A 186 21.38 -2.79 -10.30
CA ASN A 186 20.99 -1.53 -10.94
C ASN A 186 22.19 -0.72 -11.46
N GLY A 187 23.42 -1.24 -11.30
CA GLY A 187 24.65 -0.61 -11.79
C GLY A 187 25.13 0.58 -10.97
N TYR A 188 24.57 0.83 -9.79
CA TYR A 188 25.03 1.90 -8.88
C TYR A 188 26.29 1.51 -8.12
N ARG A 189 26.51 0.22 -7.88
CA ARG A 189 27.66 -0.32 -7.13
C ARG A 189 28.22 -1.57 -7.82
N PRO A 190 29.48 -1.95 -7.53
CA PRO A 190 30.07 -3.16 -8.10
C PRO A 190 29.35 -4.42 -7.61
N MET A 191 29.51 -5.53 -8.34
CA MET A 191 28.87 -6.83 -7.99
C MET A 191 29.35 -7.42 -6.64
N SER A 192 30.42 -6.89 -6.05
CA SER A 192 30.88 -7.22 -4.70
C SER A 192 30.14 -6.50 -3.58
N TRP A 193 29.27 -5.54 -3.91
CA TRP A 193 28.48 -4.77 -2.95
C TRP A 193 27.64 -5.67 -2.03
N ARG A 194 27.72 -5.43 -0.73
CA ARG A 194 27.03 -6.19 0.33
C ARG A 194 26.49 -5.23 1.40
N TYR A 195 25.79 -5.80 2.36
CA TYR A 195 25.19 -5.06 3.48
C TYR A 195 26.19 -4.18 4.24
N ASP A 196 27.40 -4.66 4.51
CA ASP A 196 28.43 -3.89 5.25
C ASP A 196 28.89 -2.63 4.46
N ASP A 197 28.98 -2.73 3.14
CA ASP A 197 29.29 -1.59 2.28
C ASP A 197 28.16 -0.56 2.34
N PHE A 198 26.91 -1.03 2.24
CA PHE A 198 25.73 -0.20 2.39
C PHE A 198 25.71 0.50 3.75
N LEU A 199 25.89 -0.23 4.84
CA LEU A 199 25.85 0.33 6.19
C LEU A 199 26.89 1.41 6.39
N SER A 200 28.10 1.22 5.84
CA SER A 200 29.19 2.20 5.91
C SER A 200 28.82 3.51 5.19
N GLU A 201 28.31 3.43 3.96
CA GLU A 201 27.90 4.63 3.20
C GLU A 201 26.66 5.28 3.81
N TRP A 202 25.69 4.49 4.24
CA TRP A 202 24.49 4.97 4.92
C TRP A 202 24.83 5.77 6.19
N ARG A 203 25.76 5.26 7.02
CA ARG A 203 26.21 5.94 8.25
C ARG A 203 26.85 7.30 7.96
N ALA A 204 27.68 7.39 6.95
CA ALA A 204 28.29 8.65 6.57
C ALA A 204 27.24 9.71 6.16
N MET A 205 26.21 9.29 5.42
CA MET A 205 25.07 10.16 5.08
C MET A 205 24.25 10.53 6.32
N ALA A 206 23.94 9.55 7.17
CA ALA A 206 23.17 9.74 8.39
C ALA A 206 23.83 10.72 9.35
N GLU A 207 25.12 10.64 9.56
CA GLU A 207 25.91 11.57 10.38
C GLU A 207 25.81 13.01 9.85
N ALA A 208 25.99 13.20 8.54
CA ALA A 208 25.90 14.52 7.91
C ALA A 208 24.49 15.11 7.98
N ILE A 209 23.45 14.29 7.77
CA ILE A 209 22.05 14.70 7.88
C ILE A 209 21.71 15.06 9.32
N THR A 210 22.10 14.23 10.30
CA THR A 210 21.84 14.48 11.73
C THR A 210 22.55 15.75 12.20
N ALA A 211 23.77 16.02 11.74
CA ALA A 211 24.47 17.27 12.07
C ALA A 211 23.72 18.50 11.53
N ALA A 212 23.14 18.41 10.33
CA ALA A 212 22.43 19.52 9.66
C ALA A 212 20.95 19.66 10.11
N ALA A 213 20.30 18.59 10.55
CA ALA A 213 18.92 18.52 10.99
C ALA A 213 18.78 17.66 12.27
N PRO A 214 19.26 18.13 13.44
CA PRO A 214 19.41 17.29 14.64
C PRO A 214 18.10 16.75 15.23
N SER A 215 16.96 17.38 14.94
CA SER A 215 15.63 16.93 15.39
C SER A 215 14.98 15.93 14.44
N ALA A 216 15.53 15.74 13.25
CA ALA A 216 14.94 14.85 12.26
C ALA A 216 15.22 13.38 12.61
N ARG A 217 14.22 12.54 12.39
CA ARG A 217 14.33 11.09 12.54
C ARG A 217 14.82 10.48 11.23
N LEU A 218 15.53 9.35 11.34
CA LEU A 218 15.97 8.59 10.19
C LEU A 218 15.20 7.26 10.07
N ALA A 219 15.05 6.80 8.84
CA ALA A 219 14.41 5.57 8.46
C ALA A 219 15.26 4.81 7.43
N GLY A 220 15.02 3.52 7.31
CA GLY A 220 15.66 2.64 6.33
C GLY A 220 15.46 1.16 6.67
N PRO A 221 16.06 0.25 5.92
CA PRO A 221 16.95 0.48 4.77
C PRO A 221 16.22 0.68 3.44
N ALA A 222 14.89 0.69 3.40
CA ALA A 222 14.10 0.68 2.17
C ALA A 222 14.48 -0.50 1.25
N ALA A 223 14.64 -1.69 1.85
CA ALA A 223 15.10 -2.87 1.14
C ALA A 223 13.99 -3.45 0.26
N ALA A 224 14.36 -4.06 -0.88
CA ALA A 224 13.44 -4.74 -1.78
C ALA A 224 12.72 -5.91 -1.12
N SER A 225 11.76 -6.51 -1.81
CA SER A 225 10.89 -7.56 -1.27
C SER A 225 11.65 -8.67 -0.53
N PHE A 226 11.40 -8.77 0.77
CA PHE A 226 11.98 -9.78 1.68
C PHE A 226 13.51 -9.84 1.70
N ALA A 227 14.17 -8.70 1.48
CA ALA A 227 15.61 -8.60 1.66
C ALA A 227 15.98 -8.60 3.17
N THR A 228 15.69 -9.71 3.84
CA THR A 228 15.90 -9.86 5.28
C THR A 228 17.37 -9.75 5.67
N GLU A 229 18.29 -10.06 4.74
CA GLU A 229 19.74 -9.84 4.88
C GLU A 229 20.13 -8.35 4.98
N PHE A 230 19.23 -7.41 4.59
CA PHE A 230 19.41 -5.98 4.81
C PHE A 230 18.57 -5.47 5.98
N ALA A 231 17.28 -5.74 5.99
CA ALA A 231 16.36 -5.15 6.98
C ALA A 231 16.63 -5.61 8.41
N LEU A 232 16.89 -6.91 8.63
CA LEU A 232 17.09 -7.43 9.99
C LEU A 232 18.42 -6.96 10.62
N PRO A 233 19.59 -7.09 9.95
CA PRO A 233 20.82 -6.55 10.51
C PRO A 233 20.76 -5.01 10.63
N PHE A 234 20.11 -4.29 9.73
CA PHE A 234 19.96 -2.83 9.81
C PHE A 234 19.18 -2.41 11.06
N ALA A 235 18.09 -3.10 11.40
CA ALA A 235 17.33 -2.84 12.62
C ALA A 235 18.18 -2.96 13.88
N ARG A 236 19.21 -3.84 13.89
CA ARG A 236 20.15 -4.01 14.99
C ARG A 236 21.31 -2.99 14.92
N ASP A 237 21.98 -2.91 13.77
CA ASP A 237 23.27 -2.24 13.64
C ASP A 237 23.14 -0.72 13.54
N ALA A 238 21.97 -0.22 13.09
CA ALA A 238 21.64 1.20 13.02
C ALA A 238 20.65 1.65 14.13
N ALA A 239 20.32 0.79 15.10
CA ALA A 239 19.27 1.05 16.11
C ALA A 239 19.42 2.39 16.84
N ALA A 240 20.65 2.83 17.14
CA ALA A 240 20.90 4.09 17.81
C ALA A 240 20.69 5.32 16.91
N GLN A 241 20.58 5.14 15.60
CA GLN A 241 20.53 6.22 14.62
C GLN A 241 19.15 6.33 13.95
N ILE A 242 18.36 5.25 13.92
CA ILE A 242 17.06 5.19 13.26
C ILE A 242 15.89 5.21 14.24
N SER A 243 14.76 5.67 13.78
CA SER A 243 13.49 5.57 14.50
C SER A 243 12.52 4.58 13.86
N LEU A 244 12.69 4.27 12.59
CA LEU A 244 11.74 3.52 11.77
C LEU A 244 12.49 2.56 10.83
N VAL A 245 12.12 1.29 10.83
CA VAL A 245 12.54 0.35 9.78
C VAL A 245 11.58 0.44 8.60
N THR A 246 12.10 0.40 7.37
CA THR A 246 11.31 0.40 6.14
C THR A 246 11.66 -0.79 5.26
N GLN A 247 10.63 -1.39 4.67
CA GLN A 247 10.70 -2.60 3.84
C GLN A 247 9.75 -2.45 2.66
N HIS A 248 10.02 -3.13 1.54
CA HIS A 248 9.15 -3.19 0.38
C HIS A 248 8.54 -4.57 0.19
N TYR A 249 7.40 -4.62 -0.52
CA TYR A 249 6.74 -5.86 -0.89
C TYR A 249 6.01 -5.77 -2.22
N TYR A 250 6.26 -6.74 -3.06
CA TYR A 250 5.50 -7.05 -4.27
C TYR A 250 5.33 -8.56 -4.39
N ARG A 251 4.16 -9.00 -4.85
CA ARG A 251 3.85 -10.44 -4.94
C ARG A 251 4.76 -11.17 -5.92
N ALA A 252 5.03 -10.56 -7.09
CA ALA A 252 5.88 -11.09 -8.17
C ALA A 252 6.20 -9.99 -9.21
N ASP A 253 6.87 -10.36 -10.30
CA ASP A 253 7.11 -9.48 -11.45
C ASP A 253 5.82 -9.29 -12.26
N GLY A 254 5.40 -8.05 -12.49
CA GLY A 254 4.22 -7.74 -13.31
C GLY A 254 4.35 -8.13 -14.78
N ARG A 255 5.57 -8.42 -15.24
CA ARG A 255 5.86 -8.92 -16.61
C ARG A 255 5.80 -10.44 -16.72
N ASP A 256 5.74 -11.16 -15.59
CA ASP A 256 5.60 -12.62 -15.61
C ASP A 256 4.15 -13.00 -15.99
N PRO A 257 3.94 -13.84 -17.02
CA PRO A 257 2.61 -14.36 -17.35
C PRO A 257 1.90 -15.10 -16.20
N GLY A 258 2.64 -15.57 -15.21
CA GLY A 258 2.11 -16.17 -13.98
C GLY A 258 1.55 -15.14 -12.98
N SER A 259 1.76 -13.85 -13.19
CA SER A 259 1.21 -12.78 -12.34
C SER A 259 -0.27 -12.55 -12.65
N THR A 260 -1.12 -13.37 -12.07
CA THR A 260 -2.57 -13.42 -12.28
C THR A 260 -3.34 -12.93 -11.06
N LEU A 261 -4.64 -12.64 -11.22
CA LEU A 261 -5.54 -12.36 -10.08
C LEU A 261 -5.61 -13.56 -9.11
N ASP A 262 -5.61 -14.78 -9.64
CA ASP A 262 -5.62 -15.98 -8.81
C ASP A 262 -4.37 -16.07 -7.92
N LEU A 263 -3.17 -15.77 -8.46
CA LEU A 263 -1.95 -15.68 -7.66
C LEU A 263 -2.03 -14.57 -6.60
N LEU A 264 -2.58 -13.41 -6.96
CA LEU A 264 -2.67 -12.25 -6.07
C LEU A 264 -3.64 -12.49 -4.90
N LEU A 265 -4.77 -13.15 -5.18
CA LEU A 265 -5.84 -13.37 -4.20
C LEU A 265 -5.60 -14.57 -3.29
N ARG A 266 -4.64 -15.44 -3.61
CA ARG A 266 -4.18 -16.52 -2.73
C ARG A 266 -3.25 -15.98 -1.66
N ASP A 267 -3.28 -16.61 -0.48
CA ASP A 267 -2.34 -16.30 0.58
C ASP A 267 -0.88 -16.45 0.09
N ASP A 268 -0.02 -15.54 0.54
CA ASP A 268 1.42 -15.71 0.40
C ASP A 268 1.98 -16.44 1.62
N PRO A 269 2.40 -17.70 1.49
CA PRO A 269 2.83 -18.50 2.64
C PRO A 269 4.10 -17.93 3.31
N ALA A 270 4.90 -17.12 2.60
CA ALA A 270 6.09 -16.49 3.16
C ALA A 270 5.77 -15.19 3.92
N LEU A 271 4.69 -14.48 3.54
CA LEU A 271 4.41 -13.12 4.01
C LEU A 271 4.38 -13.01 5.53
N ALA A 272 3.54 -13.78 6.20
CA ALA A 272 3.37 -13.69 7.65
C ALA A 272 4.67 -14.00 8.43
N GLY A 273 5.51 -14.90 7.91
CA GLY A 273 6.83 -15.22 8.50
C GLY A 273 7.76 -14.02 8.43
N GLU A 274 7.91 -13.44 7.25
CA GLU A 274 8.79 -12.29 7.01
C GLU A 274 8.36 -11.06 7.82
N LEU A 275 7.05 -10.77 7.85
CA LEU A 275 6.51 -9.65 8.64
C LEU A 275 6.83 -9.83 10.15
N ARG A 276 6.70 -11.05 10.69
CA ARG A 276 7.04 -11.34 12.10
C ARG A 276 8.53 -11.22 12.39
N HIS A 277 9.42 -11.64 11.47
CA HIS A 277 10.85 -11.48 11.63
C HIS A 277 11.24 -10.01 11.76
N ILE A 278 10.73 -9.15 10.88
CA ILE A 278 10.99 -7.70 10.97
C ILE A 278 10.43 -7.12 12.27
N SER A 279 9.18 -7.48 12.62
CA SER A 279 8.57 -7.04 13.87
C SER A 279 9.33 -7.48 15.10
N GLN A 280 9.91 -8.68 15.09
CA GLN A 280 10.76 -9.15 16.18
C GLN A 280 12.06 -8.34 16.28
N ALA A 281 12.75 -8.13 15.15
CA ALA A 281 13.97 -7.33 15.11
C ALA A 281 13.75 -5.90 15.62
N VAL A 282 12.61 -5.29 15.27
CA VAL A 282 12.21 -3.96 15.74
C VAL A 282 11.99 -3.92 17.25
N ARG A 283 11.29 -4.92 17.81
CA ARG A 283 11.07 -5.02 19.27
C ARG A 283 12.37 -5.25 20.03
N ASP A 284 13.23 -6.16 19.54
CA ASP A 284 14.52 -6.51 20.18
C ASP A 284 15.45 -5.30 20.26
N ASN A 285 15.31 -4.33 19.34
CA ASN A 285 16.12 -3.14 19.28
C ASN A 285 15.37 -1.86 19.74
N ASN A 286 14.16 -1.97 20.28
CA ASN A 286 13.36 -0.90 20.86
C ASN A 286 13.17 0.30 19.92
N LEU A 287 12.92 0.08 18.64
CA LEU A 287 12.77 1.18 17.67
C LEU A 287 11.44 1.92 17.88
N PRO A 288 11.48 3.24 18.10
CA PRO A 288 10.35 3.98 18.66
C PRO A 288 9.15 4.14 17.71
N LEU A 289 9.37 4.09 16.39
CA LEU A 289 8.31 4.16 15.38
C LEU A 289 7.98 2.80 14.77
N GLY A 290 8.63 1.73 15.27
CA GLY A 290 8.40 0.39 14.74
C GLY A 290 8.94 0.20 13.33
N TRP A 291 8.12 -0.40 12.46
CA TRP A 291 8.47 -0.57 11.06
C TRP A 291 7.28 -0.34 10.13
N ARG A 292 7.58 -0.04 8.88
CA ARG A 292 6.58 0.30 7.88
C ARG A 292 6.86 -0.40 6.55
N MET A 293 5.83 -0.93 5.91
CA MET A 293 5.88 -1.34 4.53
C MET A 293 5.86 -0.07 3.66
N ALA A 294 7.04 0.51 3.45
CA ALA A 294 7.18 1.87 2.91
C ALA A 294 6.94 1.95 1.40
N GLU A 295 7.06 0.81 0.71
CA GLU A 295 6.66 0.68 -0.68
C GLU A 295 6.08 -0.72 -0.93
N CYS A 296 4.90 -0.78 -1.50
CA CYS A 296 4.30 -2.05 -1.91
C CYS A 296 3.21 -1.86 -2.94
N ASN A 297 2.93 -2.92 -3.68
CA ASN A 297 1.73 -3.07 -4.48
C ASN A 297 1.58 -4.54 -4.93
N SER A 298 0.62 -4.82 -5.84
CA SER A 298 0.35 -6.17 -6.33
C SER A 298 1.59 -6.84 -6.94
N PHE A 299 2.15 -6.28 -8.01
CA PHE A 299 3.29 -6.81 -8.75
C PHE A 299 4.26 -5.67 -9.09
N PHE A 300 5.59 -5.90 -9.02
CA PHE A 300 6.57 -4.87 -9.38
C PHE A 300 6.67 -4.63 -10.90
N ASN A 301 7.52 -3.73 -11.35
CA ASN A 301 7.62 -3.26 -12.75
C ASN A 301 6.34 -2.57 -13.26
N GLY A 302 5.68 -1.77 -12.44
CA GLY A 302 4.49 -1.03 -12.82
C GLY A 302 3.18 -1.81 -12.73
N GLY A 303 3.25 -3.09 -12.32
CA GLY A 303 2.10 -4.00 -12.23
C GLY A 303 1.90 -4.85 -13.47
N ALA A 304 1.02 -5.85 -13.37
CA ALA A 304 0.54 -6.66 -14.49
C ALA A 304 -0.68 -5.96 -15.12
N PRO A 305 -0.63 -5.56 -16.40
CA PRO A 305 -1.73 -4.88 -17.08
C PRO A 305 -3.04 -5.68 -17.01
N HIS A 306 -4.17 -5.01 -16.73
CA HIS A 306 -5.51 -5.60 -16.58
C HIS A 306 -5.66 -6.55 -15.38
N ILE A 307 -4.60 -6.74 -14.60
CA ILE A 307 -4.60 -7.47 -13.33
C ILE A 307 -4.42 -6.48 -12.17
N SER A 308 -3.35 -5.68 -12.22
CA SER A 308 -3.01 -4.74 -11.14
C SER A 308 -3.97 -3.54 -11.03
N ASN A 309 -4.74 -3.25 -12.07
CA ASN A 309 -5.80 -2.24 -12.07
C ASN A 309 -7.22 -2.84 -12.01
N ALA A 310 -7.34 -4.16 -11.75
CA ALA A 310 -8.65 -4.82 -11.67
C ALA A 310 -9.24 -4.76 -10.26
N TYR A 311 -10.56 -4.97 -10.17
CA TYR A 311 -11.33 -4.93 -8.92
C TYR A 311 -10.80 -5.92 -7.84
N GLY A 312 -10.31 -7.09 -8.25
CA GLY A 312 -9.69 -8.04 -7.32
C GLY A 312 -8.57 -7.43 -6.46
N THR A 313 -7.89 -6.38 -6.95
CA THR A 313 -6.86 -5.68 -6.16
C THR A 313 -7.43 -4.91 -4.98
N ALA A 314 -8.68 -4.47 -5.05
CA ALA A 314 -9.38 -3.85 -3.93
C ALA A 314 -9.60 -4.85 -2.78
N LEU A 315 -9.95 -6.09 -3.11
CA LEU A 315 -10.12 -7.15 -2.12
C LEU A 315 -8.76 -7.60 -1.55
N TRP A 316 -7.74 -7.68 -2.42
CA TRP A 316 -6.38 -8.03 -2.02
C TRP A 316 -5.79 -7.01 -1.04
N VAL A 317 -5.93 -5.72 -1.31
CA VAL A 317 -5.27 -4.69 -0.49
C VAL A 317 -5.83 -4.64 0.93
N ILE A 318 -7.14 -4.85 1.10
CA ILE A 318 -7.75 -4.92 2.43
C ILE A 318 -7.14 -6.08 3.22
N ASP A 319 -7.09 -7.26 2.61
CA ASP A 319 -6.49 -8.46 3.19
C ASP A 319 -5.02 -8.23 3.55
N PHE A 320 -4.22 -7.75 2.60
CA PHE A 320 -2.80 -7.45 2.78
C PHE A 320 -2.52 -6.48 3.95
N MET A 321 -3.28 -5.40 4.04
CA MET A 321 -3.10 -4.41 5.10
C MET A 321 -3.42 -4.97 6.49
N PHE A 322 -4.47 -5.79 6.62
CA PHE A 322 -4.75 -6.49 7.87
C PHE A 322 -3.68 -7.55 8.19
N GLN A 323 -3.16 -8.28 7.21
CA GLN A 323 -2.03 -9.19 7.41
C GLN A 323 -0.80 -8.45 7.95
N CYS A 324 -0.48 -7.27 7.39
CA CYS A 324 0.58 -6.41 7.90
C CYS A 324 0.33 -6.01 9.37
N ALA A 325 -0.86 -5.53 9.69
CA ALA A 325 -1.23 -5.10 11.03
C ALA A 325 -1.15 -6.25 12.07
N LEU A 326 -1.72 -7.41 11.75
CA LEU A 326 -1.70 -8.58 12.63
C LEU A 326 -0.29 -9.14 12.88
N ASN A 327 0.65 -8.86 11.99
CA ASN A 327 2.04 -9.29 12.13
C ASN A 327 2.99 -8.15 12.55
N GLY A 328 2.47 -7.04 13.12
CA GLY A 328 3.26 -6.04 13.82
C GLY A 328 3.77 -4.87 12.97
N CYS A 329 3.29 -4.71 11.73
CA CYS A 329 3.56 -3.54 10.90
C CYS A 329 2.82 -2.31 11.43
N ASN A 330 3.46 -1.15 11.44
CA ASN A 330 2.88 0.11 11.90
C ASN A 330 2.30 0.98 10.77
N GLY A 331 2.36 0.51 9.53
CA GLY A 331 1.74 1.17 8.39
C GLY A 331 2.21 0.66 7.04
N VAL A 332 1.42 0.98 6.01
CA VAL A 332 1.61 0.51 4.64
C VAL A 332 1.49 1.67 3.67
N ASN A 333 2.44 1.79 2.73
CA ASN A 333 2.41 2.80 1.66
C ASN A 333 2.25 2.11 0.31
N LEU A 334 1.08 2.27 -0.31
CA LEU A 334 0.85 1.76 -1.67
C LEU A 334 1.58 2.63 -2.68
N HIS A 335 2.45 2.00 -3.49
CA HIS A 335 3.19 2.70 -4.53
C HIS A 335 2.29 3.05 -5.71
N GLY A 336 2.49 4.24 -6.29
CA GLY A 336 1.68 4.73 -7.40
C GLY A 336 2.38 5.78 -8.25
N GLY A 337 1.62 6.34 -9.16
CA GLY A 337 2.01 7.36 -10.13
C GLY A 337 1.89 6.90 -11.57
N GLY A 338 1.63 7.86 -12.47
CA GLY A 338 1.32 7.61 -13.88
C GLY A 338 -0.08 7.04 -14.11
N HIS A 339 -0.42 6.76 -15.38
CA HIS A 339 -1.77 6.29 -15.75
C HIS A 339 -1.79 5.07 -16.70
N GLY A 340 -0.65 4.43 -16.96
CA GLY A 340 -0.62 3.14 -17.65
C GLY A 340 -1.47 2.08 -16.92
N PRO A 341 -1.86 0.96 -17.57
CA PRO A 341 -2.74 -0.06 -16.99
C PRO A 341 -2.05 -0.87 -15.87
N GLY A 342 -1.51 -0.18 -14.87
CA GLY A 342 -0.70 -0.72 -13.78
C GLY A 342 -1.37 -0.54 -12.41
N TYR A 343 -0.58 -0.65 -11.38
CA TYR A 343 -1.03 -0.81 -10.00
C TYR A 343 -1.40 0.50 -9.25
N THR A 344 -1.22 1.68 -9.85
CA THR A 344 -1.41 2.95 -9.10
C THR A 344 -2.82 3.10 -8.53
N PRO A 345 -2.98 3.45 -7.24
CA PRO A 345 -4.30 3.70 -6.67
C PRO A 345 -4.97 4.96 -7.25
N ILE A 346 -4.17 6.00 -7.50
CA ILE A 346 -4.60 7.27 -8.06
C ILE A 346 -3.77 7.50 -9.32
N ALA A 347 -4.40 7.36 -10.47
CA ALA A 347 -3.72 7.58 -11.75
C ALA A 347 -3.59 9.07 -12.04
N ASP A 348 -2.41 9.48 -12.50
CA ASP A 348 -2.10 10.86 -12.83
C ASP A 348 -1.50 11.01 -14.23
N ASP A 349 -1.81 12.12 -14.88
CA ASP A 349 -1.09 12.60 -16.07
C ASP A 349 -0.41 13.92 -15.71
N ASN A 350 0.92 13.91 -15.76
CA ASN A 350 1.76 15.03 -15.36
C ASN A 350 1.33 15.67 -14.02
N GLY A 351 0.99 14.81 -13.03
CA GLY A 351 0.58 15.20 -11.69
C GLY A 351 -0.91 15.55 -11.51
N GLY A 352 -1.66 15.73 -12.59
CA GLY A 352 -3.12 15.89 -12.53
C GLY A 352 -3.82 14.53 -12.37
N VAL A 353 -4.76 14.41 -11.43
CA VAL A 353 -5.54 13.18 -11.24
C VAL A 353 -6.44 12.92 -12.43
N VAL A 354 -6.37 11.73 -13.01
CA VAL A 354 -7.20 11.32 -14.17
C VAL A 354 -8.14 10.16 -13.85
N GLU A 355 -7.79 9.29 -12.90
CA GLU A 355 -8.58 8.11 -12.57
C GLU A 355 -8.34 7.68 -11.11
N VAL A 356 -9.38 7.20 -10.44
CA VAL A 356 -9.30 6.46 -9.16
C VAL A 356 -9.53 4.99 -9.46
N ARG A 357 -8.58 4.14 -9.09
CA ARG A 357 -8.62 2.72 -9.42
C ARG A 357 -9.16 1.86 -8.28
N PRO A 358 -9.64 0.65 -8.58
CA PRO A 358 -10.30 -0.20 -7.59
C PRO A 358 -9.50 -0.41 -6.31
N VAL A 359 -8.18 -0.50 -6.38
CA VAL A 359 -7.33 -0.65 -5.19
C VAL A 359 -7.47 0.51 -4.20
N TYR A 360 -7.80 1.73 -4.68
CA TYR A 360 -8.09 2.88 -3.82
C TYR A 360 -9.38 2.66 -3.00
N ASP A 361 -10.43 2.06 -3.59
CA ASP A 361 -11.67 1.77 -2.86
C ASP A 361 -11.43 0.75 -1.74
N GLY A 362 -10.52 -0.21 -1.98
CA GLY A 362 -10.05 -1.13 -0.94
C GLY A 362 -9.30 -0.42 0.19
N LEU A 363 -8.41 0.53 -0.14
CA LEU A 363 -7.75 1.40 0.85
C LEU A 363 -8.75 2.20 1.66
N LEU A 364 -9.77 2.77 1.00
CA LEU A 364 -10.80 3.57 1.67
C LEU A 364 -11.65 2.70 2.62
N LEU A 365 -12.06 1.50 2.20
CA LEU A 365 -12.77 0.57 3.09
C LEU A 365 -11.90 0.21 4.31
N PHE A 366 -10.62 -0.09 4.10
CA PHE A 366 -9.69 -0.33 5.19
C PHE A 366 -9.60 0.88 6.12
N ALA A 367 -9.38 2.09 5.60
CA ALA A 367 -9.27 3.31 6.39
C ALA A 367 -10.52 3.57 7.26
N LEU A 368 -11.71 3.30 6.73
CA LEU A 368 -12.97 3.40 7.44
C LEU A 368 -13.09 2.40 8.59
N GLY A 369 -12.54 1.18 8.42
CA GLY A 369 -12.63 0.09 9.40
C GLY A 369 -11.44 -0.02 10.37
N ALA A 370 -10.28 0.53 10.02
CA ALA A 370 -9.02 0.35 10.71
C ALA A 370 -8.84 1.32 11.90
N GLN A 371 -9.70 1.21 12.90
CA GLN A 371 -9.69 2.06 14.10
C GLN A 371 -9.65 1.20 15.35
N GLY A 372 -8.56 1.26 16.11
CA GLY A 372 -8.37 0.47 17.32
C GLY A 372 -7.43 -0.71 17.15
N THR A 373 -7.45 -1.65 18.09
CA THR A 373 -6.55 -2.82 18.08
C THR A 373 -7.02 -3.87 17.10
N SER A 374 -6.16 -4.23 16.15
CA SER A 374 -6.49 -5.25 15.13
C SER A 374 -6.60 -6.65 15.75
N VAL A 375 -7.57 -7.42 15.28
CA VAL A 375 -7.77 -8.82 15.66
C VAL A 375 -8.13 -9.65 14.43
N ARG A 376 -7.76 -10.94 14.46
CA ARG A 376 -8.07 -11.88 13.39
C ARG A 376 -9.51 -12.36 13.49
N GLY A 377 -10.17 -12.54 12.35
CA GLY A 377 -11.39 -13.34 12.24
C GLY A 377 -11.05 -14.83 12.12
N VAL A 378 -11.72 -15.64 12.90
CA VAL A 378 -11.70 -17.11 12.76
C VAL A 378 -12.90 -17.51 11.92
N ILE A 379 -12.65 -18.24 10.85
CA ILE A 379 -13.68 -18.70 9.90
C ILE A 379 -13.73 -20.21 9.93
N GLU A 380 -14.94 -20.78 10.07
CA GLU A 380 -15.18 -22.22 10.06
C GLU A 380 -16.27 -22.56 9.03
N GLY A 381 -16.26 -23.77 8.50
CA GLY A 381 -17.30 -24.32 7.63
C GLY A 381 -16.86 -24.58 6.19
N SER A 382 -15.97 -23.77 5.60
CA SER A 382 -15.59 -23.91 4.19
C SER A 382 -14.09 -23.60 3.97
N PRO A 383 -13.19 -24.48 4.40
CA PRO A 383 -11.74 -24.19 4.44
C PRO A 383 -11.08 -24.07 3.06
N HIS A 384 -11.78 -24.45 1.98
CA HIS A 384 -11.29 -24.34 0.60
C HIS A 384 -11.63 -23.00 -0.05
N LEU A 385 -12.46 -22.17 0.58
CA LEU A 385 -12.84 -20.87 0.05
C LEU A 385 -11.83 -19.79 0.46
N ARG A 386 -11.61 -18.85 -0.44
CA ARG A 386 -10.78 -17.66 -0.21
C ARG A 386 -11.59 -16.56 0.48
N VAL A 387 -11.85 -16.77 1.75
CA VAL A 387 -12.60 -15.87 2.61
C VAL A 387 -11.73 -15.44 3.77
N ASN A 388 -11.70 -14.14 4.05
CA ASN A 388 -10.98 -13.59 5.19
C ASN A 388 -11.91 -12.75 6.05
N ALA A 389 -11.63 -12.72 7.34
CA ALA A 389 -12.31 -11.83 8.27
C ALA A 389 -11.30 -11.21 9.24
N TYR A 390 -11.53 -9.95 9.57
CA TYR A 390 -10.71 -9.15 10.45
C TYR A 390 -11.59 -8.28 11.34
N GLY A 391 -11.06 -7.87 12.48
CA GLY A 391 -11.73 -6.91 13.32
C GLY A 391 -10.82 -5.85 13.85
N THR A 392 -11.40 -4.79 14.36
CA THR A 392 -10.71 -3.84 15.23
C THR A 392 -11.53 -3.58 16.47
N LEU A 393 -10.88 -3.63 17.63
CA LEU A 393 -11.46 -3.30 18.93
C LEU A 393 -11.19 -1.83 19.17
N ARG A 394 -12.24 -1.01 19.13
CA ARG A 394 -12.14 0.44 19.27
C ARG A 394 -11.99 0.87 20.74
N GLU A 395 -11.39 2.03 20.96
CA GLU A 395 -11.21 2.60 22.31
C GLU A 395 -12.53 2.94 23.00
N ASP A 396 -13.60 3.25 22.23
CA ASP A 396 -14.94 3.50 22.73
C ASP A 396 -15.71 2.22 23.12
N GLY A 397 -15.06 1.04 23.07
CA GLY A 397 -15.65 -0.26 23.32
C GLY A 397 -16.40 -0.85 22.13
N GLY A 398 -16.51 -0.11 21.04
CA GLY A 398 -17.10 -0.61 19.80
C GLY A 398 -16.20 -1.59 19.06
N VAL A 399 -16.76 -2.28 18.08
CA VAL A 399 -16.05 -3.21 17.21
C VAL A 399 -16.36 -2.93 15.74
N ASN A 400 -15.33 -2.97 14.91
CA ASN A 400 -15.48 -3.07 13.47
C ASN A 400 -15.14 -4.49 13.02
N VAL A 401 -15.89 -5.03 12.06
CA VAL A 401 -15.61 -6.31 11.43
C VAL A 401 -15.52 -6.09 9.93
N VAL A 402 -14.41 -6.53 9.33
CA VAL A 402 -14.26 -6.54 7.88
C VAL A 402 -14.25 -7.98 7.40
N MET A 403 -15.13 -8.31 6.47
CA MET A 403 -15.22 -9.62 5.85
C MET A 403 -14.98 -9.49 4.36
N ILE A 404 -14.23 -10.42 3.77
CA ILE A 404 -13.80 -10.39 2.38
C ILE A 404 -14.13 -11.73 1.75
N ASN A 405 -14.97 -11.74 0.73
CA ASN A 405 -15.24 -12.88 -0.14
C ASN A 405 -14.47 -12.71 -1.45
N LYS A 406 -13.37 -13.44 -1.62
CA LYS A 406 -12.52 -13.41 -2.82
C LYS A 406 -12.93 -14.44 -3.88
N GLU A 407 -14.04 -15.17 -3.68
CA GLU A 407 -14.59 -16.12 -4.63
C GLU A 407 -15.33 -15.40 -5.77
N ALA A 408 -15.07 -15.81 -7.02
CA ALA A 408 -15.67 -15.17 -8.19
C ALA A 408 -17.16 -15.51 -8.38
N GLU A 409 -17.59 -16.70 -7.93
CA GLU A 409 -18.92 -17.25 -8.24
C GLU A 409 -19.69 -17.76 -7.02
N THR A 410 -19.03 -17.84 -5.85
CA THR A 410 -19.64 -18.36 -4.64
C THR A 410 -20.08 -17.23 -3.72
N ALA A 411 -21.38 -17.15 -3.45
CA ALA A 411 -21.94 -16.31 -2.39
C ALA A 411 -21.77 -16.97 -1.01
N LEU A 412 -21.75 -16.19 0.05
CA LEU A 412 -21.62 -16.69 1.41
C LEU A 412 -22.83 -16.29 2.25
N ASP A 413 -23.27 -17.23 3.08
CA ASP A 413 -24.13 -17.01 4.22
C ASP A 413 -23.25 -17.11 5.47
N ALA A 414 -22.79 -15.96 5.97
CA ALA A 414 -21.81 -15.88 7.05
C ALA A 414 -22.51 -15.58 8.39
N GLN A 415 -22.51 -16.54 9.29
CA GLN A 415 -23.01 -16.34 10.66
C GLN A 415 -21.93 -15.66 11.50
N LEU A 416 -22.07 -14.35 11.71
CA LEU A 416 -21.13 -13.54 12.49
C LEU A 416 -21.51 -13.58 13.98
N THR A 417 -20.51 -13.88 14.83
CA THR A 417 -20.58 -13.76 16.30
C THR A 417 -19.62 -12.67 16.76
N LEU A 418 -20.13 -11.60 17.38
CA LEU A 418 -19.32 -10.46 17.82
C LEU A 418 -18.58 -10.67 19.15
N GLY A 419 -19.08 -11.56 20.01
CA GLY A 419 -18.55 -11.74 21.36
C GLY A 419 -18.79 -10.56 22.30
N GLN A 420 -19.66 -9.61 21.92
CA GLN A 420 -20.12 -8.50 22.75
C GLN A 420 -21.52 -8.06 22.33
N SER A 421 -22.22 -7.37 23.24
CA SER A 421 -23.55 -6.86 22.95
C SER A 421 -23.48 -5.67 22.00
N ALA A 422 -24.29 -5.72 20.96
CA ALA A 422 -24.60 -4.63 20.05
C ALA A 422 -26.03 -4.81 19.56
N SER A 423 -26.76 -3.74 19.33
CA SER A 423 -28.14 -3.83 18.81
C SER A 423 -28.18 -3.82 17.29
N THR A 424 -27.25 -3.12 16.67
CA THR A 424 -27.17 -2.94 15.23
C THR A 424 -25.73 -2.74 14.77
N LEU A 425 -25.45 -3.12 13.51
CA LEU A 425 -24.22 -2.80 12.79
C LEU A 425 -24.54 -1.90 11.60
N GLU A 426 -23.75 -0.89 11.43
CA GLU A 426 -23.70 -0.09 10.22
C GLU A 426 -22.84 -0.81 9.16
N SER A 427 -23.34 -1.01 7.94
CA SER A 427 -22.62 -1.74 6.91
C SER A 427 -22.15 -0.84 5.76
N PHE A 428 -20.90 -1.06 5.31
CA PHE A 428 -20.32 -0.45 4.11
C PHE A 428 -19.88 -1.55 3.17
N TRP A 429 -20.50 -1.60 2.00
CA TRP A 429 -20.26 -2.67 1.02
C TRP A 429 -19.33 -2.20 -0.09
N LEU A 430 -18.28 -2.96 -0.36
CA LEU A 430 -17.43 -2.85 -1.54
C LEU A 430 -17.80 -3.96 -2.51
N THR A 431 -18.29 -3.58 -3.69
CA THR A 431 -18.75 -4.50 -4.74
C THR A 431 -18.23 -4.09 -6.10
N GLY A 432 -18.10 -5.05 -7.00
CA GLY A 432 -17.74 -4.87 -8.40
C GLY A 432 -18.41 -5.91 -9.28
N ALA A 433 -18.46 -5.68 -10.58
CA ALA A 433 -19.14 -6.57 -11.53
C ALA A 433 -18.45 -7.95 -11.65
N ALA A 434 -17.13 -7.99 -11.54
CA ALA A 434 -16.29 -9.20 -11.56
C ALA A 434 -14.90 -8.88 -11.01
N LEU A 435 -14.16 -9.88 -10.54
CA LEU A 435 -12.78 -9.71 -10.05
C LEU A 435 -11.85 -9.04 -11.10
N ALA A 436 -12.05 -9.32 -12.38
CA ALA A 436 -11.26 -8.78 -13.48
C ALA A 436 -11.78 -7.43 -14.02
N ALA A 437 -12.88 -6.89 -13.49
CA ALA A 437 -13.39 -5.59 -13.92
C ALA A 437 -12.41 -4.47 -13.53
N THR A 438 -12.11 -3.55 -14.45
CA THR A 438 -11.18 -2.44 -14.22
C THR A 438 -11.87 -1.15 -13.82
N SER A 439 -13.19 -1.16 -13.76
CA SER A 439 -14.05 -0.02 -13.39
C SER A 439 -15.44 -0.50 -12.97
N GLY A 440 -16.28 0.42 -12.49
CA GLY A 440 -17.67 0.13 -12.11
C GLY A 440 -17.83 -0.46 -10.71
N GLN A 441 -16.74 -0.54 -9.94
CA GLN A 441 -16.82 -0.86 -8.51
C GLN A 441 -17.50 0.28 -7.74
N THR A 442 -18.13 -0.07 -6.64
CA THR A 442 -18.75 0.92 -5.74
C THR A 442 -18.40 0.61 -4.29
N LEU A 443 -18.20 1.66 -3.51
CA LEU A 443 -18.13 1.59 -2.06
C LEU A 443 -19.42 2.22 -1.50
N ASN A 444 -20.24 1.41 -0.86
CA ASN A 444 -21.56 1.78 -0.35
C ASN A 444 -22.47 2.41 -1.43
N ASN A 445 -22.54 1.75 -2.59
CA ASN A 445 -23.30 2.13 -3.78
C ASN A 445 -22.90 3.49 -4.39
N ALA A 446 -21.70 3.98 -4.10
CA ALA A 446 -21.14 5.20 -4.66
C ALA A 446 -19.75 4.96 -5.27
N ILE A 447 -19.44 5.65 -6.34
CA ILE A 447 -18.13 5.65 -6.99
C ILE A 447 -17.29 6.77 -6.36
N VAL A 448 -16.02 6.50 -6.09
CA VAL A 448 -15.04 7.55 -5.79
C VAL A 448 -14.58 8.16 -7.11
N SER A 449 -14.88 9.42 -7.33
CA SER A 449 -14.59 10.12 -8.59
C SER A 449 -13.15 10.65 -8.64
N ALA A 450 -12.62 10.87 -9.84
CA ALA A 450 -11.27 11.41 -10.04
C ALA A 450 -11.08 12.80 -9.43
N ASP A 451 -12.15 13.58 -9.28
CA ASP A 451 -12.09 14.87 -8.58
C ASP A 451 -12.02 14.75 -7.05
N GLY A 452 -12.04 13.53 -6.50
CA GLY A 452 -12.02 13.23 -5.09
C GLY A 452 -13.37 13.32 -4.38
N SER A 453 -14.48 13.42 -5.13
CA SER A 453 -15.83 13.35 -4.54
C SER A 453 -16.25 11.90 -4.30
N TRP A 454 -16.90 11.67 -3.17
CA TRP A 454 -17.53 10.42 -2.81
C TRP A 454 -18.77 10.71 -1.94
N SER A 455 -19.92 10.28 -2.41
CA SER A 455 -21.21 10.50 -1.75
C SER A 455 -21.92 9.17 -1.55
N PRO A 456 -21.57 8.41 -0.50
CA PRO A 456 -22.16 7.10 -0.23
C PRO A 456 -23.64 7.24 0.06
N HIS A 457 -24.44 6.30 -0.43
CA HIS A 457 -25.85 6.20 -0.11
C HIS A 457 -26.05 5.81 1.36
N ASN A 458 -27.27 5.97 1.85
CA ASN A 458 -27.63 5.67 3.23
C ASN A 458 -27.09 4.28 3.64
N GLN A 459 -26.46 4.24 4.81
CA GLN A 459 -25.91 3.02 5.38
C GLN A 459 -27.05 2.05 5.71
N THR A 460 -26.86 0.81 5.37
CA THR A 460 -27.79 -0.24 5.77
C THR A 460 -27.48 -0.66 7.19
N MET A 461 -28.50 -0.66 8.04
CA MET A 461 -28.40 -1.14 9.42
C MET A 461 -28.71 -2.64 9.45
N VAL A 462 -27.78 -3.43 9.97
CA VAL A 462 -27.94 -4.88 10.17
C VAL A 462 -28.30 -5.13 11.63
N PRO A 463 -29.46 -5.72 11.90
CA PRO A 463 -29.86 -6.04 13.28
C PRO A 463 -29.02 -7.20 13.82
N ILE A 464 -28.80 -7.18 15.14
CA ILE A 464 -28.12 -8.26 15.86
C ILE A 464 -29.04 -8.79 16.92
N THR A 465 -29.11 -10.14 17.03
CA THR A 465 -29.84 -10.83 18.05
C THR A 465 -28.93 -11.79 18.81
N ALA A 466 -28.89 -11.67 20.12
CA ALA A 466 -28.08 -12.53 20.99
C ALA A 466 -26.57 -12.59 20.54
N GLN A 467 -26.00 -11.43 20.18
CA GLN A 467 -24.61 -11.26 19.71
C GLN A 467 -24.32 -11.91 18.34
N THR A 468 -25.29 -12.38 17.62
CA THR A 468 -25.14 -13.04 16.32
C THR A 468 -25.97 -12.35 15.25
N THR A 469 -25.49 -12.41 14.01
CA THR A 469 -26.24 -11.97 12.83
C THR A 469 -25.80 -12.77 11.61
N LEU A 470 -26.70 -12.89 10.63
CA LEU A 470 -26.40 -13.52 9.35
C LEU A 470 -26.09 -12.45 8.30
N ILE A 471 -24.93 -12.57 7.69
CA ILE A 471 -24.48 -11.68 6.64
C ILE A 471 -24.48 -12.43 5.30
N HIS A 472 -25.28 -11.96 4.35
CA HIS A 472 -25.32 -12.50 2.99
C HIS A 472 -24.29 -11.74 2.14
N MET A 473 -23.17 -12.38 1.81
CA MET A 473 -22.11 -11.79 1.00
C MET A 473 -22.21 -12.24 -0.46
N PRO A 474 -22.31 -11.31 -1.40
CA PRO A 474 -22.16 -11.64 -2.82
C PRO A 474 -20.78 -12.24 -3.13
N PRO A 475 -20.61 -12.95 -4.26
CA PRO A 475 -19.29 -13.23 -4.81
C PRO A 475 -18.48 -11.95 -4.98
N ALA A 476 -17.17 -12.04 -4.92
CA ALA A 476 -16.25 -10.92 -5.15
C ALA A 476 -16.68 -9.65 -4.40
N SER A 477 -16.79 -9.70 -3.09
CA SER A 477 -17.24 -8.56 -2.28
C SER A 477 -16.49 -8.45 -0.96
N ALA A 478 -16.48 -7.25 -0.39
CA ALA A 478 -16.10 -7.03 0.99
C ALA A 478 -17.15 -6.18 1.72
N VAL A 479 -17.24 -6.34 3.03
CA VAL A 479 -18.11 -5.54 3.89
C VAL A 479 -17.38 -5.11 5.15
N LEU A 480 -17.49 -3.84 5.48
CA LEU A 480 -17.20 -3.32 6.82
C LEU A 480 -18.53 -3.26 7.60
N LEU A 481 -18.52 -3.88 8.76
CA LEU A 481 -19.60 -3.86 9.74
C LEU A 481 -19.11 -3.13 10.98
N ARG A 482 -19.76 -2.02 11.33
CA ARG A 482 -19.37 -1.17 12.47
C ARG A 482 -20.44 -1.20 13.53
N SER A 483 -20.08 -1.61 14.76
CA SER A 483 -21.01 -1.48 15.88
C SER A 483 -21.20 -0.01 16.25
N ARG A 484 -22.43 0.40 16.47
CA ARG A 484 -22.69 1.66 17.18
C ARG A 484 -22.50 1.43 18.67
N SER A 485 -21.78 2.33 19.32
CA SER A 485 -21.67 2.43 20.77
C SER A 485 -22.99 2.80 21.42
#